data_f02dc07cbc93933434509f51b0a00015
#
_entry.id   f02dc07cbc93933434509f51b0a00015
#
_cell.length_a   1.000
_cell.length_b   1.000
_cell.length_c   1.000
_cell.angle_alpha   90.00
_cell.angle_beta   90.00
_cell.angle_gamma   90.00
#
_symmetry.space_group_name_H-M   'P 1'
#
loop_
_entity.id
_entity.type
_entity.pdbx_description
1 polymer ?
#
loop_
_entity_poly.entity_id
_entity_poly.type
_entity_poly.pdbx_seq_one_letter_code
_entity_poly.pdbx_strand_id
1 'polypeptide(L)'
;MFDALQRRTAATSPSDAFVLQAIGAAAIESWTDEVEDEIRCELRDGETLASRYSPGYGDYPLEAQRRLFALLDAPKKIGVSLTDNLIMVPSKSVSAVIGVKNLV
;
A
#
# COMPACT_ATOMS: atom_id res chain seq x y z
N MET A 1 -13.73 1.13 -8.67
CA MET A 1 -14.70 0.03 -8.69
C MET A 1 -14.91 -0.61 -7.32
N PHE A 2 -13.84 -1.02 -6.63
CA PHE A 2 -13.96 -1.63 -5.30
C PHE A 2 -14.62 -0.69 -4.29
N ASP A 3 -14.21 0.57 -4.23
CA ASP A 3 -14.76 1.53 -3.28
C ASP A 3 -16.25 1.78 -3.50
N ALA A 4 -16.69 1.81 -4.76
CA ALA A 4 -18.11 1.95 -5.08
C ALA A 4 -18.91 0.71 -4.66
N LEU A 5 -18.37 -0.48 -4.87
CA LEU A 5 -18.99 -1.73 -4.41
C LEU A 5 -19.07 -1.76 -2.89
N GLN A 6 -18.01 -1.33 -2.22
CA GLN A 6 -17.96 -1.28 -0.76
C GLN A 6 -19.05 -0.36 -0.21
N ARG A 7 -19.23 0.84 -0.78
CA ARG A 7 -20.26 1.78 -0.34
C ARG A 7 -21.67 1.23 -0.53
N ARG A 8 -21.94 0.61 -1.69
CA ARG A 8 -23.25 0.03 -1.97
C ARG A 8 -23.56 -1.14 -1.04
N THR A 9 -22.59 -1.99 -0.80
CA THR A 9 -22.76 -3.15 0.09
C THR A 9 -22.98 -2.68 1.53
N ALA A 10 -22.27 -1.67 1.99
CA ALA A 10 -22.45 -1.13 3.34
C ALA A 10 -23.86 -0.57 3.55
N ALA A 11 -24.48 0.00 2.51
CA ALA A 11 -25.82 0.56 2.60
C ALA A 11 -26.90 -0.52 2.74
N THR A 12 -26.66 -1.73 2.22
CA THR A 12 -27.67 -2.81 2.20
C THR A 12 -27.36 -3.94 3.16
N SER A 13 -26.09 -4.24 3.41
CA SER A 13 -25.67 -5.35 4.27
C SER A 13 -24.32 -5.03 4.94
N PRO A 14 -24.34 -4.47 6.17
CA PRO A 14 -23.09 -4.15 6.89
C PRO A 14 -22.17 -5.35 7.11
N SER A 15 -22.74 -6.55 7.35
CA SER A 15 -21.93 -7.76 7.53
C SER A 15 -21.21 -8.17 6.26
N ASP A 16 -21.86 -8.06 5.10
CA ASP A 16 -21.23 -8.34 3.80
C ASP A 16 -20.16 -7.30 3.48
N ALA A 17 -20.39 -6.04 3.85
CA ALA A 17 -19.39 -4.98 3.69
C ALA A 17 -18.14 -5.26 4.52
N PHE A 18 -18.28 -5.80 5.72
CA PHE A 18 -17.15 -6.21 6.56
C PHE A 18 -16.34 -7.31 5.89
N VAL A 19 -17.01 -8.33 5.35
CA VAL A 19 -16.34 -9.42 4.63
C VAL A 19 -15.62 -8.88 3.38
N LEU A 20 -16.26 -8.02 2.62
CA LEU A 20 -15.68 -7.41 1.44
C LEU A 20 -14.42 -6.59 1.79
N GLN A 21 -14.46 -5.85 2.89
CA GLN A 21 -13.31 -5.12 3.40
C GLN A 21 -12.14 -6.03 3.69
N ALA A 22 -12.39 -7.18 4.33
CA ALA A 22 -11.37 -8.16 4.65
C ALA A 22 -10.77 -8.79 3.39
N ILE A 23 -11.60 -9.09 2.39
CA ILE A 23 -11.15 -9.64 1.11
C ILE A 23 -10.24 -8.64 0.40
N GLY A 24 -10.65 -7.37 0.34
CA GLY A 24 -9.84 -6.33 -0.30
C GLY A 24 -8.49 -6.12 0.39
N ALA A 25 -8.48 -6.14 1.72
CA ALA A 25 -7.24 -6.02 2.49
C ALA A 25 -6.30 -7.19 2.23
N ALA A 26 -6.83 -8.42 2.23
CA ALA A 26 -6.03 -9.61 1.95
C ALA A 26 -5.48 -9.59 0.51
N ALA A 27 -6.27 -9.14 -0.45
CA ALA A 27 -5.86 -9.07 -1.85
C ALA A 27 -4.70 -8.09 -2.04
N ILE A 28 -4.77 -6.90 -1.45
CA ILE A 28 -3.71 -5.90 -1.61
C ILE A 28 -2.43 -6.32 -0.88
N GLU A 29 -2.54 -6.99 0.26
CA GLU A 29 -1.37 -7.52 0.96
C GLU A 29 -0.68 -8.63 0.15
N SER A 30 -1.45 -9.54 -0.42
CA SER A 30 -0.92 -10.61 -1.28
C SER A 30 -0.22 -10.04 -2.51
N TRP A 31 -0.82 -9.05 -3.15
CA TRP A 31 -0.24 -8.36 -4.30
C TRP A 31 1.07 -7.66 -3.93
N THR A 32 1.09 -7.01 -2.77
CA THR A 32 2.29 -6.31 -2.28
C THR A 32 3.42 -7.30 -2.03
N ASP A 33 3.12 -8.46 -1.46
CA ASP A 33 4.12 -9.51 -1.23
C ASP A 33 4.70 -10.03 -2.54
N GLU A 34 3.89 -10.18 -3.58
CA GLU A 34 4.36 -10.60 -4.90
C GLU A 34 5.30 -9.56 -5.52
N VAL A 35 4.96 -8.27 -5.41
CA VAL A 35 5.81 -7.20 -5.92
C VAL A 35 7.14 -7.18 -5.16
N GLU A 36 7.11 -7.37 -3.85
CA GLU A 36 8.33 -7.45 -3.05
C GLU A 36 9.21 -8.62 -3.48
N ASP A 37 8.61 -9.77 -3.80
CA ASP A 37 9.36 -10.92 -4.29
C ASP A 37 10.01 -10.65 -5.64
N GLU A 38 9.33 -9.93 -6.53
CA GLU A 38 9.90 -9.50 -7.80
C GLU A 38 11.12 -8.59 -7.59
N ILE A 39 11.02 -7.65 -6.68
CA ILE A 39 12.13 -6.76 -6.32
C ILE A 39 13.31 -7.58 -5.79
N ARG A 40 13.02 -8.56 -4.95
CA ARG A 40 14.06 -9.44 -4.38
C ARG A 40 14.82 -10.19 -5.47
N CYS A 41 14.15 -10.56 -6.56
CA CYS A 41 14.80 -11.23 -7.69
C CYS A 41 15.74 -10.30 -8.48
N GLU A 42 15.59 -9.00 -8.36
CA GLU A 42 16.41 -8.01 -9.04
C GLU A 42 17.63 -7.58 -8.22
N LEU A 43 17.76 -8.05 -6.98
CA LEU A 43 18.90 -7.70 -6.13
C LEU A 43 20.20 -8.28 -6.68
N ARG A 44 21.29 -7.57 -6.43
CA ARG A 44 22.64 -8.03 -6.76
C ARG A 44 23.11 -9.02 -5.70
N ASP A 45 24.19 -9.76 -6.04
CA ASP A 45 24.81 -10.67 -5.09
C ASP A 45 25.26 -9.91 -3.85
N GLY A 46 24.95 -10.46 -2.68
CA GLY A 46 25.27 -9.85 -1.39
C GLY A 46 24.28 -8.80 -0.93
N GLU A 47 23.22 -8.55 -1.69
CA GLU A 47 22.16 -7.64 -1.27
C GLU A 47 20.96 -8.40 -0.71
N THR A 48 20.29 -7.82 0.27
CA THR A 48 19.02 -8.33 0.80
C THR A 48 18.10 -7.21 1.15
N LEU A 49 16.80 -7.50 1.26
CA LEU A 49 15.80 -6.52 1.64
C LEU A 49 15.63 -6.47 3.16
N ALA A 50 15.50 -5.27 3.68
CA ALA A 50 15.04 -5.04 5.04
C ALA A 50 13.53 -5.19 5.12
N SER A 51 12.96 -5.03 6.33
CA SER A 51 11.53 -5.05 6.52
C SER A 51 10.85 -3.87 5.82
N ARG A 52 9.67 -4.11 5.32
CA ARG A 52 8.83 -3.11 4.67
C ARG A 52 8.24 -2.16 5.73
N TYR A 53 8.32 -0.85 5.48
CA TYR A 53 7.76 0.18 6.35
C TYR A 53 6.77 1.03 5.59
N SER A 54 5.61 1.26 6.19
CA SER A 54 4.59 2.16 5.62
C SER A 54 4.41 3.39 6.51
N PRO A 55 4.16 4.58 5.93
CA PRO A 55 3.81 5.75 6.72
C PRO A 55 2.59 5.48 7.61
N GLY A 56 2.65 5.95 8.87
CA GLY A 56 1.59 5.74 9.84
C GLY A 56 1.81 4.54 10.77
N TYR A 57 2.86 3.76 10.56
CA TYR A 57 3.21 2.62 11.41
C TYR A 57 4.48 2.90 12.20
N GLY A 58 4.49 2.48 13.47
CA GLY A 58 5.63 2.66 14.34
C GLY A 58 6.03 4.12 14.44
N ASP A 59 7.33 4.39 14.29
CA ASP A 59 7.89 5.73 14.37
C ASP A 59 7.83 6.50 13.05
N TYR A 60 7.28 5.90 11.99
CA TYR A 60 7.22 6.53 10.67
C TYR A 60 5.96 7.40 10.59
N PRO A 61 6.07 8.74 10.57
CA PRO A 61 4.90 9.61 10.60
C PRO A 61 4.02 9.45 9.38
N LEU A 62 2.70 9.54 9.56
CA LEU A 62 1.76 9.48 8.45
C LEU A 62 1.99 10.63 7.44
N GLU A 63 2.41 11.81 7.91
CA GLU A 63 2.70 12.96 7.05
C GLU A 63 3.81 12.68 6.04
N ALA A 64 4.68 11.71 6.31
CA ALA A 64 5.71 11.29 5.35
C ALA A 64 5.11 10.80 4.03
N GLN A 65 3.84 10.38 4.05
CA GLN A 65 3.13 9.92 2.86
C GLN A 65 3.02 11.01 1.78
N ARG A 66 2.87 12.27 2.17
CA ARG A 66 2.83 13.38 1.21
C ARG A 66 4.14 13.49 0.43
N ARG A 67 5.26 13.39 1.15
CA ARG A 67 6.58 13.44 0.52
C ARG A 67 6.84 12.24 -0.37
N LEU A 68 6.43 11.05 0.09
CA LEU A 68 6.58 9.83 -0.66
C LEU A 68 5.78 9.91 -1.98
N PHE A 69 4.54 10.37 -1.92
CA PHE A 69 3.70 10.53 -3.10
C PHE A 69 4.23 11.57 -4.08
N ALA A 70 4.79 12.66 -3.57
CA ALA A 70 5.41 13.69 -4.41
C ALA A 70 6.66 13.14 -5.10
N LEU A 71 7.49 12.40 -4.37
CA LEU A 71 8.71 11.81 -4.92
C LEU A 71 8.41 10.79 -6.01
N LEU A 72 7.39 9.96 -5.81
CA LEU A 72 7.00 8.91 -6.76
C LEU A 72 6.08 9.42 -7.86
N ASP A 73 5.49 10.60 -7.71
CA ASP A 73 4.47 11.14 -8.61
C ASP A 73 3.31 10.14 -8.79
N ALA A 74 2.84 9.58 -7.67
CA ALA A 74 1.88 8.49 -7.66
C ALA A 74 0.56 8.81 -8.38
N PRO A 75 -0.05 10.01 -8.20
CA PRO A 75 -1.31 10.30 -8.89
C PRO A 75 -1.18 10.22 -10.42
N LYS A 76 -0.08 10.69 -10.96
CA LYS A 76 0.16 10.69 -12.41
C LYS A 76 0.56 9.32 -12.92
N LYS A 77 1.44 8.62 -12.21
CA LYS A 77 2.03 7.36 -12.68
C LYS A 77 1.15 6.15 -12.48
N ILE A 78 0.40 6.06 -11.38
CA ILE A 78 -0.41 4.89 -11.06
C ILE A 78 -1.84 5.23 -10.65
N GLY A 79 -2.24 6.50 -10.71
CA GLY A 79 -3.62 6.89 -10.39
C GLY A 79 -4.00 6.81 -8.92
N VAL A 80 -3.04 6.75 -8.01
CA VAL A 80 -3.29 6.75 -6.57
C VAL A 80 -3.07 8.16 -6.04
N SER A 81 -4.08 8.72 -5.38
CA SER A 81 -4.01 10.07 -4.82
C SER A 81 -4.20 10.04 -3.31
N LEU A 82 -3.87 11.17 -2.66
CA LEU A 82 -4.08 11.36 -1.23
C LEU A 82 -5.15 12.42 -0.99
N THR A 83 -6.03 12.16 -0.02
CA THR A 83 -6.93 13.18 0.50
C THR A 83 -6.17 14.10 1.45
N ASP A 84 -6.82 15.21 1.86
CA ASP A 84 -6.23 16.13 2.85
C ASP A 84 -5.94 15.44 4.19
N ASN A 85 -6.67 14.38 4.50
CA ASN A 85 -6.47 13.58 5.71
C ASN A 85 -5.48 12.44 5.51
N LEU A 86 -4.71 12.44 4.41
CA LEU A 86 -3.69 11.44 4.10
C LEU A 86 -4.25 10.03 3.87
N ILE A 87 -5.48 9.95 3.39
CA ILE A 87 -6.11 8.67 3.01
C ILE A 87 -5.88 8.46 1.51
N MET A 88 -5.43 7.26 1.16
CA MET A 88 -5.22 6.90 -0.25
C MET A 88 -6.52 6.61 -0.97
N VAL A 89 -6.60 7.06 -2.23
CA VAL A 89 -7.72 6.77 -3.13
C VAL A 89 -7.14 6.16 -4.41
N PRO A 90 -7.50 4.94 -4.77
CA PRO A 90 -8.46 4.00 -4.14
C PRO A 90 -8.07 3.59 -2.73
N SER A 91 -9.05 3.19 -1.91
CA SER A 91 -8.81 2.86 -0.50
C SER A 91 -7.91 1.65 -0.31
N LYS A 92 -8.00 0.67 -1.19
CA LYS A 92 -7.15 -0.53 -1.17
C LYS A 92 -5.86 -0.28 -1.93
N SER A 93 -5.03 0.55 -1.34
CA SER A 93 -3.70 0.92 -1.83
C SER A 93 -2.70 0.77 -0.69
N VAL A 94 -1.45 0.53 -1.05
CA VAL A 94 -0.36 0.41 -0.08
C VAL A 94 0.79 1.30 -0.54
N SER A 95 1.34 2.05 0.38
CA SER A 95 2.61 2.75 0.19
C SER A 95 3.61 2.23 1.22
N ALA A 96 4.85 2.04 0.80
CA ALA A 96 5.87 1.50 1.71
C ALA A 96 7.27 1.85 1.22
N VAL A 97 8.21 1.74 2.14
CA VAL A 97 9.65 1.89 1.87
C VAL A 97 10.34 0.62 2.32
N ILE A 98 11.23 0.11 1.48
CA ILE A 98 12.03 -1.07 1.80
C ILE A 98 13.50 -0.70 1.61
N GLY A 99 14.30 -0.90 2.66
CA GLY A 99 15.74 -0.69 2.57
C GLY A 99 16.43 -1.86 1.89
N VAL A 100 17.47 -1.57 1.12
CA VAL A 100 18.37 -2.59 0.56
C VAL A 100 19.62 -2.63 1.41
N LYS A 101 19.98 -3.81 1.91
CA LYS A 101 21.16 -4.01 2.74
C LYS A 101 22.21 -4.80 2.00
N ASN A 102 23.48 -4.49 2.26
CA ASN A 102 24.60 -5.29 1.82
C ASN A 102 25.01 -6.26 2.92
N LEU A 103 25.22 -7.51 2.56
CA LEU A 103 25.60 -8.57 3.51
C LEU A 103 27.09 -8.68 3.72
N VAL A 104 27.85 -7.70 3.30
CA VAL A 104 29.32 -7.72 3.42
C VAL A 104 29.75 -6.94 4.65
#